data_1e4bd85705d55a8cafc56623cf4f8560
#
_entry.id   1e4bd85705d55a8cafc56623cf4f8560
#
_cell.length_a   1.000
_cell.length_b   1.000
_cell.length_c   1.000
_cell.angle_alpha   90.00
_cell.angle_beta   90.00
_cell.angle_gamma   90.00
#
_symmetry.space_group_name_H-M   'P 1'
#
loop_
_entity.id
_entity.type
_entity.pdbx_description
1 polymer ?
#
loop_
_entity_poly.entity_id
_entity_poly.type
_entity_poly.pdbx_seq_one_letter_code
_entity_poly.pdbx_strand_id
1 'polypeptide(L)'
;MKSFKTHIPEVTITSGMIKSLGFLLRNKLSKKIKQGKSSKDMNQKLDSMLDAQGILGSIGIMNIAMEDKGSSLMSRSIIIRGLINELYEEGTITSKEKDLFND
;
A
#
# COMPACT_ATOMS: atom_id res chain seq x y z
N MET A 1 1.53 -32.33 1.69
CA MET A 1 1.59 -31.54 1.48
C MET A 1 1.56 -30.67 2.04
N LYS A 2 1.92 -30.35 2.24
CA LYS A 2 1.90 -29.29 2.67
C LYS A 2 2.23 -28.33 1.93
N SER A 3 2.87 -28.54 1.06
CA SER A 3 3.43 -27.46 0.43
C SER A 3 2.46 -26.56 -0.21
N PHE A 4 1.56 -27.01 -1.01
CA PHE A 4 0.73 -26.05 -1.59
C PHE A 4 -0.21 -25.48 -0.62
N LYS A 5 -0.48 -26.16 0.39
CA LYS A 5 -1.35 -25.58 1.35
C LYS A 5 -0.71 -24.45 2.09
N THR A 6 0.57 -24.38 2.16
CA THR A 6 1.20 -23.26 2.83
C THR A 6 1.04 -21.97 2.07
N HIS A 7 0.60 -22.05 0.83
CA HIS A 7 0.41 -20.83 0.08
C HIS A 7 -0.85 -20.09 0.49
N ILE A 8 -1.82 -20.80 0.97
CA ILE A 8 -3.11 -20.19 1.26
C ILE A 8 -3.04 -19.09 2.29
N PRO A 9 -2.37 -19.26 3.42
CA PRO A 9 -2.28 -18.18 4.40
C PRO A 9 -1.63 -16.94 3.83
N GLU A 10 -0.73 -17.13 2.87
CA GLU A 10 0.01 -16.00 2.34
C GLU A 10 -0.84 -15.07 1.50
N VAL A 11 -1.94 -15.55 0.98
CA VAL A 11 -2.80 -14.68 0.19
C VAL A 11 -3.94 -14.09 0.99
N THR A 12 -4.07 -14.48 2.23
CA THR A 12 -5.15 -13.97 3.08
C THR A 12 -4.69 -12.74 3.82
N ILE A 13 -5.34 -11.62 3.56
CA ILE A 13 -5.05 -10.36 4.22
C ILE A 13 -6.23 -9.99 5.08
N THR A 14 -6.00 -9.80 6.37
CA THR A 14 -7.07 -9.49 7.31
C THR A 14 -7.48 -8.04 7.21
N SER A 15 -8.65 -7.72 7.73
CA SER A 15 -9.13 -6.34 7.80
C SER A 15 -8.16 -5.45 8.58
N GLY A 16 -7.56 -6.01 9.64
CA GLY A 16 -6.58 -5.27 10.42
C GLY A 16 -5.35 -4.90 9.62
N MET A 17 -4.88 -5.82 8.78
CA MET A 17 -3.74 -5.55 7.91
C MET A 17 -4.07 -4.45 6.90
N ILE A 18 -5.27 -4.45 6.35
CA ILE A 18 -5.69 -3.42 5.41
C ILE A 18 -5.74 -2.06 6.09
N LYS A 19 -6.26 -2.00 7.31
CA LYS A 19 -6.29 -0.75 8.08
C LYS A 19 -4.89 -0.26 8.37
N SER A 20 -3.97 -1.15 8.72
CA SER A 20 -2.59 -0.79 8.98
C SER A 20 -1.92 -0.23 7.73
N LEU A 21 -2.18 -0.83 6.58
CA LEU A 21 -1.66 -0.31 5.32
C LEU A 21 -2.22 1.08 5.03
N GLY A 22 -3.50 1.29 5.29
CA GLY A 22 -4.13 2.58 5.13
C GLY A 22 -3.48 3.66 5.99
N PHE A 23 -3.22 3.34 7.25
CA PHE A 23 -2.52 4.26 8.15
C PHE A 23 -1.13 4.59 7.66
N LEU A 24 -0.39 3.56 7.24
CA LEU A 24 0.97 3.74 6.73
C LEU A 24 0.97 4.67 5.52
N LEU A 25 0.08 4.44 4.57
CA LEU A 25 0.00 5.26 3.37
C LEU A 25 -0.41 6.68 3.67
N ARG A 26 -1.36 6.88 4.59
CA ARG A 26 -1.79 8.22 4.97
C ARG A 26 -0.68 9.01 5.65
N ASN A 27 0.10 8.34 6.48
CA ASN A 27 1.24 8.98 7.12
C ASN A 27 2.30 9.40 6.10
N LYS A 28 2.57 8.53 5.13
CA LYS A 28 3.53 8.84 4.07
C LYS A 28 3.02 9.97 3.19
N LEU A 29 1.73 9.99 2.90
CA LEU A 29 1.10 11.05 2.14
C LEU A 29 1.27 12.39 2.86
N SER A 30 0.97 12.44 4.16
CA SER A 30 1.13 13.65 4.96
C SER A 30 2.56 14.18 4.91
N LYS A 31 3.53 13.28 5.04
CA LYS A 31 4.94 13.68 4.99
C LYS A 31 5.31 14.27 3.64
N LYS A 32 4.83 13.67 2.55
CA LYS A 32 5.13 14.17 1.21
C LYS A 32 4.50 15.53 0.96
N ILE A 33 3.29 15.73 1.43
CA ILE A 33 2.62 17.02 1.31
C ILE A 33 3.40 18.09 2.08
N LYS A 34 3.83 17.77 3.30
CA LYS A 34 4.62 18.71 4.09
C LYS A 34 5.94 19.03 3.43
N GLN A 35 6.61 18.02 2.88
CA GLN A 35 7.86 18.24 2.15
C GLN A 35 7.66 19.16 0.96
N GLY A 36 6.58 18.94 0.21
CA GLY A 36 6.29 19.78 -0.93
C GLY A 36 6.02 21.23 -0.53
N LYS A 37 5.28 21.43 0.57
CA LYS A 37 4.97 22.77 1.02
C LYS A 37 6.17 23.50 1.60
N SER A 38 7.07 22.78 2.26
CA SER A 38 8.22 23.42 2.91
C SER A 38 9.41 23.55 2.01
N SER A 39 9.44 22.86 0.90
CA SER A 39 10.59 22.91 -0.01
C SER A 39 10.62 24.22 -0.77
N LYS A 40 11.82 24.80 -0.93
CA LYS A 40 12.01 26.00 -1.73
C LYS A 40 12.45 25.68 -3.13
N ASP A 41 12.92 24.46 -3.36
CA ASP A 41 13.37 24.03 -4.68
C ASP A 41 12.17 23.50 -5.45
N MET A 42 11.92 24.04 -6.63
CA MET A 42 10.79 23.66 -7.46
C MET A 42 10.83 22.18 -7.84
N ASN A 43 12.03 21.65 -8.12
CA ASN A 43 12.14 20.23 -8.48
C ASN A 43 11.75 19.33 -7.32
N GLN A 44 12.13 19.68 -6.09
CA GLN A 44 11.75 18.93 -4.91
C GLN A 44 10.25 19.01 -4.66
N LYS A 45 9.65 20.17 -4.90
CA LYS A 45 8.20 20.32 -4.78
C LYS A 45 7.47 19.40 -5.76
N LEU A 46 7.93 19.40 -7.01
CA LEU A 46 7.30 18.56 -8.03
C LEU A 46 7.46 17.08 -7.71
N ASP A 47 8.65 16.66 -7.28
CA ASP A 47 8.89 15.28 -6.90
C ASP A 47 7.98 14.85 -5.75
N SER A 48 7.85 15.72 -4.74
CA SER A 48 7.00 15.43 -3.59
C SER A 48 5.53 15.35 -4.00
N MET A 49 5.10 16.19 -4.91
CA MET A 49 3.73 16.18 -5.42
C MET A 49 3.44 14.90 -6.21
N LEU A 50 4.39 14.47 -7.04
CA LEU A 50 4.24 13.23 -7.80
C LEU A 50 4.18 12.02 -6.89
N ASP A 51 5.04 11.99 -5.86
CA ASP A 51 5.02 10.93 -4.87
C ASP A 51 3.68 10.90 -4.13
N ALA A 52 3.19 12.07 -3.73
CA ALA A 52 1.91 12.18 -3.03
C ALA A 52 0.77 11.68 -3.92
N GLN A 53 0.81 12.01 -5.20
CA GLN A 53 -0.21 11.58 -6.15
C GLN A 53 -0.20 10.06 -6.30
N GLY A 54 0.98 9.45 -6.36
CA GLY A 54 1.10 8.00 -6.42
C GLY A 54 0.52 7.32 -5.19
N ILE A 55 0.78 7.89 -4.01
CA ILE A 55 0.25 7.35 -2.76
C ILE A 55 -1.27 7.47 -2.73
N LEU A 56 -1.81 8.59 -3.18
CA LEU A 56 -3.27 8.76 -3.28
C LEU A 56 -3.90 7.72 -4.19
N GLY A 57 -3.26 7.43 -5.32
CA GLY A 57 -3.72 6.38 -6.22
C GLY A 57 -3.77 5.02 -5.55
N SER A 58 -2.74 4.71 -4.76
CA SER A 58 -2.68 3.45 -4.02
C SER A 58 -3.78 3.35 -2.97
N ILE A 59 -4.05 4.44 -2.27
CA ILE A 59 -5.14 4.50 -1.29
C ILE A 59 -6.48 4.26 -2.00
N GLY A 60 -6.66 4.84 -3.19
CA GLY A 60 -7.87 4.65 -3.98
C GLY A 60 -8.07 3.19 -4.37
N ILE A 61 -7.03 2.52 -4.83
CA ILE A 61 -7.09 1.10 -5.19
C ILE A 61 -7.47 0.27 -3.98
N MET A 62 -6.85 0.56 -2.84
CA MET A 62 -7.13 -0.15 -1.60
C MET A 62 -8.58 0.02 -1.19
N ASN A 63 -9.11 1.23 -1.28
CA ASN A 63 -10.49 1.50 -0.92
C ASN A 63 -11.47 0.74 -1.83
N ILE A 64 -11.18 0.71 -3.13
CA ILE A 64 -12.01 -0.02 -4.08
C ILE A 64 -12.02 -1.51 -3.72
N ALA A 65 -10.86 -2.06 -3.41
CA ALA A 65 -10.77 -3.47 -3.04
C ALA A 65 -11.54 -3.78 -1.76
N MET A 66 -11.55 -2.83 -0.80
CA MET A 66 -12.28 -3.02 0.45
C MET A 66 -13.79 -2.93 0.26
N GLU A 67 -14.23 -2.08 -0.65
CA GLU A 67 -15.66 -1.83 -0.85
C GLU A 67 -16.31 -2.86 -1.76
N ASP A 68 -15.54 -3.65 -2.47
CA ASP A 68 -16.08 -4.62 -3.39
C ASP A 68 -16.58 -5.86 -2.63
N LYS A 69 -17.80 -5.78 -2.17
CA LYS A 69 -18.40 -6.86 -1.39
C LYS A 69 -18.80 -8.06 -2.23
N GLY A 70 -18.81 -7.90 -3.55
CA GLY A 70 -19.11 -9.00 -4.44
C GLY A 70 -17.93 -9.93 -4.66
N SER A 71 -16.70 -9.48 -4.32
CA SER A 71 -15.50 -10.27 -4.51
C SER A 71 -15.22 -11.13 -3.28
N SER A 72 -14.59 -12.29 -3.52
CA SER A 72 -14.17 -13.13 -2.41
C SER A 72 -13.03 -12.46 -1.65
N LEU A 73 -12.83 -12.90 -0.42
CA LEU A 73 -11.70 -12.41 0.38
C LEU A 73 -10.37 -12.71 -0.31
N MET A 74 -10.28 -13.88 -0.96
CA MET A 74 -9.07 -14.24 -1.69
C MET A 74 -8.78 -13.27 -2.83
N SER A 75 -9.80 -12.90 -3.61
CA SER A 75 -9.63 -11.94 -4.69
C SER A 75 -9.14 -10.60 -4.18
N ARG A 76 -9.73 -10.13 -3.09
CA ARG A 76 -9.32 -8.86 -2.49
C ARG A 76 -7.89 -8.95 -1.95
N SER A 77 -7.53 -10.08 -1.37
CA SER A 77 -6.17 -10.29 -0.86
C SER A 77 -5.15 -10.26 -1.98
N ILE A 78 -5.46 -10.83 -3.13
CA ILE A 78 -4.56 -10.82 -4.27
C ILE A 78 -4.31 -9.37 -4.73
N ILE A 79 -5.37 -8.57 -4.81
CA ILE A 79 -5.24 -7.17 -5.22
C ILE A 79 -4.37 -6.40 -4.22
N ILE A 80 -4.62 -6.57 -2.93
CA ILE A 80 -3.87 -5.87 -1.90
C ILE A 80 -2.40 -6.30 -1.88
N ARG A 81 -2.13 -7.59 -2.05
CA ARG A 81 -0.74 -8.05 -2.12
C ARG A 81 -0.02 -7.50 -3.35
N GLY A 82 -0.70 -7.45 -4.49
CA GLY A 82 -0.12 -6.83 -5.67
C GLY A 82 0.22 -5.37 -5.43
N LEU A 83 -0.67 -4.66 -4.73
CA LEU A 83 -0.43 -3.26 -4.38
C LEU A 83 0.78 -3.12 -3.45
N ILE A 84 0.89 -3.98 -2.44
CA ILE A 84 2.02 -3.95 -1.51
C ILE A 84 3.33 -4.19 -2.26
N ASN A 85 3.36 -5.15 -3.17
CA ASN A 85 4.55 -5.43 -3.96
C ASN A 85 4.93 -4.23 -4.83
N GLU A 86 3.98 -3.58 -5.47
CA GLU A 86 4.25 -2.39 -6.27
C GLU A 86 4.80 -1.25 -5.42
N LEU A 87 4.20 -1.02 -4.26
CA LEU A 87 4.67 0.02 -3.35
C LEU A 87 6.10 -0.23 -2.93
N TYR A 88 6.45 -1.49 -2.69
CA TYR A 88 7.81 -1.84 -2.33
C TYR A 88 8.78 -1.61 -3.51
N GLU A 89 8.40 -2.04 -4.70
CA GLU A 89 9.26 -1.88 -5.87
C GLU A 89 9.47 -0.42 -6.24
N GLU A 90 8.48 0.41 -6.00
CA GLU A 90 8.59 1.84 -6.24
C GLU A 90 9.37 2.57 -5.16
N GLY A 91 9.67 1.91 -4.06
CA GLY A 91 10.35 2.53 -2.94
C GLY A 91 9.45 3.31 -2.00
N THR A 92 8.14 3.22 -2.16
CA THR A 92 7.20 3.92 -1.29
C THR A 92 7.19 3.32 0.10
N ILE A 93 7.31 1.99 0.20
CA ILE A 93 7.46 1.32 1.49
C ILE A 93 8.79 0.58 1.50
N THR A 94 9.32 0.38 2.70
CA THR A 94 10.58 -0.32 2.89
C THR A 94 10.35 -1.82 2.95
N SER A 95 11.44 -2.59 2.85
CA SER A 95 11.40 -4.03 3.03
C SER A 95 10.80 -4.40 4.39
N LYS A 96 11.19 -3.65 5.42
CA LYS A 96 10.69 -3.89 6.77
C LYS A 96 9.19 -3.64 6.86
N GLU A 97 8.72 -2.59 6.20
CA GLU A 97 7.29 -2.30 6.17
C GLU A 97 6.51 -3.34 5.40
N LYS A 98 7.08 -3.81 4.28
CA LYS A 98 6.46 -4.88 3.51
C LYS A 98 6.29 -6.15 4.36
N ASP A 99 7.27 -6.46 5.19
CA ASP A 99 7.24 -7.64 6.02
C ASP A 99 6.11 -7.62 7.04
N LEU A 100 5.59 -6.44 7.39
CA LEU A 100 4.44 -6.35 8.28
C LEU A 100 3.19 -7.02 7.69
N PHE A 101 3.15 -7.18 6.37
CA PHE A 101 2.01 -7.74 5.67
C PHE A 101 2.27 -9.15 5.15
N ASN A 102 3.40 -9.72 5.49
CA ASN A 102 3.72 -11.11 5.18
C ASN A 102 3.66 -11.92 6.46
N ASP A 103 3.17 -13.10 6.35
CA ASP A 103 3.15 -13.96 7.52
C ASP A 103 4.30 -14.83 7.63
#